data_f906c793781f8153892e7fb01a1e949f
#
_entry.id   f906c793781f8153892e7fb01a1e949f
#
_cell.length_a   1.000
_cell.length_b   1.000
_cell.length_c   1.000
_cell.angle_alpha   90.00
_cell.angle_beta   90.00
_cell.angle_gamma   90.00
#
_symmetry.space_group_name_H-M   'P 1'
#
loop_
_entity.id
_entity.type
_entity.pdbx_description
1 polymer ?
#
loop_
_entity_poly.entity_id
_entity_poly.type
_entity_poly.pdbx_seq_one_letter_code
_entity_poly.pdbx_strand_id
1 'polypeptide(L)'
;MNINLNDTLVNDTIIAQGQPVLEQAQTGYDQWWLVLNFFCENLFVPIILGIFIPLVYKLVKKYLKQVRLKKYQSKTIQEDQYKVLVNNVGLEGKYFHVSKINDDEFIIPFPKSKEEELEELGFRKVYAKNRNRSLYDSLYKYINKHYGEQLSYRGETCSIPEFIVKLSEETADVFIHEMHQAKLRFNKYLYGIYDVRVGEDNKCEISIYNSDYFTYKCTVNLYNALVAIPIKSPLPTLSVNVAQVRPFYNSIGVGGFIIMDRGNGDELVTGFRGENCQSGGYWHFSYDETFTEDDKSDEDEQPNLMICLRRALSEELGILRETQEKCIPTSQITFLNVGIIRTAGNDNRLEFEACSFVRVCLSEAFTLENFIHGYRFAKDAEIETRCLEFIPIKDLDKFISTHTMSPESKHLAQTISLLNDYKLLETDKDGYHEILKNNNKMY
;
A
#
# COMPACT_ATOMS: atom_id res chain seq x y z
N MET A 1 46.33 47.05 -2.48
CA MET A 1 47.14 47.82 -1.51
C MET A 1 48.30 46.93 -1.11
N ASN A 2 49.44 47.18 -1.76
CA ASN A 2 50.74 46.55 -1.52
C ASN A 2 51.28 46.97 -0.17
N ILE A 3 51.87 46.09 0.61
CA ILE A 3 53.04 46.42 1.43
C ILE A 3 53.95 45.19 1.48
N ASN A 4 55.06 45.32 0.74
CA ASN A 4 56.37 44.69 0.97
C ASN A 4 56.99 45.25 2.23
N LEU A 5 57.77 44.46 2.94
CA LEU A 5 59.00 44.92 3.53
C LEU A 5 59.95 43.77 3.86
N ASN A 6 61.04 43.83 3.17
CA ASN A 6 62.31 43.13 3.36
C ASN A 6 63.08 43.66 4.57
N ASP A 7 64.12 42.90 4.84
CA ASP A 7 65.41 43.19 5.49
C ASP A 7 65.42 43.23 7.03
N THR A 8 66.27 42.52 7.68
CA THR A 8 67.72 42.70 7.63
C THR A 8 68.46 41.54 8.36
N LEU A 9 69.56 41.18 7.76
CA LEU A 9 70.74 40.48 8.31
C LEU A 9 71.30 41.15 9.57
N VAL A 10 71.92 40.35 10.45
CA VAL A 10 73.29 40.56 10.99
C VAL A 10 73.67 39.40 11.94
N ASN A 11 74.65 38.63 11.53
CA ASN A 11 75.91 38.21 12.19
C ASN A 11 75.90 38.03 13.73
N ASP A 12 76.53 37.14 14.32
CA ASP A 12 77.80 36.42 14.17
C ASP A 12 77.93 35.25 15.15
N THR A 13 78.60 34.21 14.70
CA THR A 13 79.59 33.41 15.32
C THR A 13 79.74 33.50 16.84
N ILE A 14 79.67 32.36 17.55
CA ILE A 14 80.63 31.87 18.58
C ILE A 14 80.36 30.42 18.92
N ILE A 15 81.34 29.59 18.57
CA ILE A 15 82.00 28.48 19.26
C ILE A 15 81.20 27.18 19.46
N ALA A 16 81.70 26.22 18.70
CA ALA A 16 81.64 24.78 18.91
C ALA A 16 82.23 24.39 20.27
N GLN A 17 81.53 23.54 20.95
CA GLN A 17 81.95 22.32 21.68
C GLN A 17 80.82 21.82 22.61
N GLY A 18 80.18 20.78 22.15
CA GLY A 18 79.14 20.13 22.96
C GLY A 18 78.11 19.39 22.12
N GLN A 19 78.49 18.97 20.96
CA GLN A 19 77.58 18.18 20.08
C GLN A 19 78.19 16.83 19.73
N PRO A 20 77.86 15.80 20.43
CA PRO A 20 77.38 14.62 19.73
C PRO A 20 76.17 13.94 20.33
N VAL A 21 75.67 14.37 21.51
CA VAL A 21 74.56 13.67 22.16
C VAL A 21 73.20 14.23 21.77
N LEU A 22 73.13 15.53 21.43
CA LEU A 22 71.90 16.18 20.99
C LEU A 22 71.54 15.90 19.53
N GLU A 23 72.55 15.72 18.64
CA GLU A 23 72.30 15.33 17.23
C GLU A 23 71.74 13.92 17.10
N GLN A 24 72.18 12.95 17.94
CA GLN A 24 71.59 11.61 17.92
C GLN A 24 70.17 11.56 18.47
N ALA A 25 69.86 12.43 19.44
CA ALA A 25 68.47 12.53 19.96
C ALA A 25 67.56 13.25 18.95
N GLN A 26 68.08 14.25 18.25
CA GLN A 26 67.36 15.01 17.24
C GLN A 26 67.07 14.16 15.96
N THR A 27 68.03 13.36 15.52
CA THR A 27 67.85 12.42 14.42
C THR A 27 66.86 11.30 14.74
N GLY A 28 66.83 10.85 16.02
CA GLY A 28 65.82 9.89 16.49
C GLY A 28 64.42 10.47 16.51
N TYR A 29 64.27 11.73 16.93
CA TYR A 29 62.98 12.46 16.97
C TYR A 29 62.45 12.75 15.57
N ASP A 30 63.30 13.15 14.62
CA ASP A 30 62.95 13.38 13.23
C ASP A 30 62.55 12.08 12.53
N GLN A 31 63.21 10.98 12.79
CA GLN A 31 62.82 9.65 12.27
C GLN A 31 61.47 9.22 12.82
N TRP A 32 61.17 9.37 14.09
CA TRP A 32 59.85 9.08 14.68
C TRP A 32 58.76 9.99 14.09
N TRP A 33 59.08 11.28 13.89
CA TRP A 33 58.13 12.21 13.32
C TRP A 33 57.82 11.89 11.85
N LEU A 34 58.79 11.47 11.06
CA LEU A 34 58.58 10.99 9.68
C LEU A 34 57.75 9.69 9.66
N VAL A 35 58.00 8.74 10.56
CA VAL A 35 57.21 7.53 10.70
C VAL A 35 55.77 7.87 11.10
N LEU A 36 55.61 8.76 12.06
CA LEU A 36 54.29 9.20 12.53
C LEU A 36 53.49 9.92 11.42
N ASN A 37 54.15 10.82 10.70
CA ASN A 37 53.54 11.50 9.54
C ASN A 37 53.18 10.48 8.42
N PHE A 38 54.09 9.56 8.11
CA PHE A 38 53.78 8.51 7.13
C PHE A 38 52.59 7.65 7.55
N PHE A 39 52.50 7.28 8.82
CA PHE A 39 51.35 6.57 9.38
C PHE A 39 50.07 7.43 9.32
N CYS A 40 50.15 8.68 9.70
CA CYS A 40 49.01 9.59 9.68
C CYS A 40 48.52 9.81 8.27
N GLU A 41 49.38 10.14 7.33
CA GLU A 41 48.99 10.50 5.97
C GLU A 41 48.62 9.26 5.12
N ASN A 42 49.32 8.15 5.27
CA ASN A 42 49.14 7.00 4.37
C ASN A 42 48.23 5.90 4.96
N LEU A 43 48.02 5.87 6.25
CA LEU A 43 47.12 4.88 6.86
C LEU A 43 45.92 5.51 7.55
N PHE A 44 46.13 6.47 8.46
CA PHE A 44 45.07 7.05 9.27
C PHE A 44 44.10 7.88 8.43
N VAL A 45 44.62 8.77 7.57
CA VAL A 45 43.79 9.62 6.72
C VAL A 45 42.95 8.82 5.72
N PRO A 46 43.52 7.88 4.99
CA PRO A 46 42.74 6.99 4.10
C PRO A 46 41.69 6.14 4.84
N ILE A 47 42.00 5.62 6.03
CA ILE A 47 41.06 4.86 6.86
C ILE A 47 39.90 5.75 7.31
N ILE A 48 40.20 6.96 7.81
CA ILE A 48 39.17 7.91 8.23
C ILE A 48 38.30 8.33 7.02
N LEU A 49 38.90 8.72 5.92
CA LEU A 49 38.16 9.14 4.74
C LEU A 49 37.44 7.99 4.06
N GLY A 50 38.05 6.82 3.95
CA GLY A 50 37.52 5.68 3.21
C GLY A 50 36.52 4.82 3.99
N ILE A 51 36.62 4.73 5.31
CA ILE A 51 35.79 3.85 6.12
C ILE A 51 34.96 4.62 7.15
N PHE A 52 35.61 5.50 7.93
CA PHE A 52 34.94 6.14 9.07
C PHE A 52 33.92 7.19 8.63
N ILE A 53 34.24 8.03 7.64
CA ILE A 53 33.31 9.04 7.13
C ILE A 53 32.07 8.38 6.51
N PRO A 54 32.16 7.37 5.61
CA PRO A 54 31.00 6.66 5.10
C PRO A 54 30.17 5.97 6.19
N LEU A 55 30.83 5.41 7.21
CA LEU A 55 30.13 4.78 8.35
C LEU A 55 29.34 5.82 9.17
N VAL A 56 29.97 6.92 9.53
CA VAL A 56 29.31 8.03 10.24
C VAL A 56 28.18 8.61 9.39
N TYR A 57 28.39 8.80 8.10
CA TYR A 57 27.37 9.27 7.19
C TYR A 57 26.15 8.32 7.16
N LYS A 58 26.38 7.00 7.07
CA LYS A 58 25.30 5.99 7.13
C LYS A 58 24.54 6.05 8.46
N LEU A 59 25.25 6.18 9.58
CA LEU A 59 24.62 6.29 10.91
C LEU A 59 23.80 7.57 11.04
N VAL A 60 24.33 8.71 10.61
CA VAL A 60 23.62 10.00 10.62
C VAL A 60 22.39 9.93 9.71
N LYS A 61 22.53 9.37 8.51
CA LYS A 61 21.40 9.19 7.57
C LYS A 61 20.31 8.30 8.17
N LYS A 62 20.69 7.18 8.82
CA LYS A 62 19.76 6.29 9.54
C LYS A 62 19.04 7.03 10.68
N TYR A 63 19.78 7.77 11.47
CA TYR A 63 19.22 8.57 12.57
C TYR A 63 18.25 9.64 12.08
N LEU A 64 18.62 10.42 11.04
CA LEU A 64 17.74 11.43 10.45
C LEU A 64 16.47 10.80 9.86
N LYS A 65 16.58 9.64 9.22
CA LYS A 65 15.41 8.90 8.74
C LYS A 65 14.48 8.50 9.88
N GLN A 66 15.01 8.02 11.01
CA GLN A 66 14.20 7.69 12.19
C GLN A 66 13.51 8.91 12.80
N VAL A 67 14.21 10.05 12.88
CA VAL A 67 13.61 11.31 13.37
C VAL A 67 12.48 11.79 12.47
N ARG A 68 12.66 11.73 11.15
CA ARG A 68 11.62 12.08 10.17
C ARG A 68 10.42 11.14 10.30
N LEU A 69 10.69 9.83 10.39
CA LEU A 69 9.64 8.83 10.58
C LEU A 69 8.81 9.08 11.84
N LYS A 70 9.46 9.39 12.98
CA LYS A 70 8.75 9.76 14.21
C LYS A 70 7.87 11.00 14.03
N LYS A 71 8.38 12.03 13.32
CA LYS A 71 7.60 13.23 13.01
C LYS A 71 6.39 12.91 12.10
N TYR A 72 6.58 12.06 11.10
CA TYR A 72 5.49 11.57 10.27
C TYR A 72 4.43 10.85 11.10
N GLN A 73 4.84 9.86 11.90
CA GLN A 73 3.93 9.07 12.75
C GLN A 73 3.18 9.91 13.79
N SER A 74 3.75 11.05 14.23
CA SER A 74 3.07 11.97 15.15
C SER A 74 2.00 12.82 14.46
N LYS A 75 2.01 12.92 13.14
CA LYS A 75 1.04 13.67 12.35
C LYS A 75 -0.06 12.72 11.89
N THR A 76 -1.10 12.57 12.72
CA THR A 76 -2.22 11.67 12.42
C THR A 76 -3.13 12.30 11.37
N ILE A 77 -3.37 11.58 10.29
CA ILE A 77 -4.42 11.90 9.33
C ILE A 77 -5.67 11.18 9.82
N GLN A 78 -6.72 11.94 10.13
CA GLN A 78 -8.02 11.40 10.51
C GLN A 78 -9.00 11.62 9.38
N GLU A 79 -9.59 10.55 8.90
CA GLU A 79 -10.70 10.55 7.96
C GLU A 79 -11.85 9.76 8.57
N ASP A 80 -13.06 10.31 8.52
CA ASP A 80 -14.24 9.66 9.09
C ASP A 80 -14.68 8.41 8.30
N GLN A 81 -14.20 8.26 7.08
CA GLN A 81 -14.60 7.21 6.14
C GLN A 81 -13.50 6.21 5.84
N TYR A 82 -12.27 6.47 6.28
CA TYR A 82 -11.13 5.58 6.10
C TYR A 82 -10.29 5.47 7.37
N LYS A 83 -10.01 4.25 7.79
CA LYS A 83 -9.18 3.97 8.96
C LYS A 83 -8.02 3.07 8.60
N VAL A 84 -6.82 3.56 8.79
CA VAL A 84 -5.61 2.74 8.70
C VAL A 84 -5.56 1.76 9.86
N LEU A 85 -5.41 0.47 9.56
CA LEU A 85 -5.21 -0.61 10.53
C LEU A 85 -3.73 -0.85 10.76
N VAL A 86 -2.97 -0.93 9.68
CA VAL A 86 -1.52 -1.11 9.71
C VAL A 86 -0.88 -0.12 8.76
N ASN A 87 0.09 0.60 9.26
CA ASN A 87 0.92 1.51 8.48
C ASN A 87 2.31 0.91 8.33
N ASN A 88 2.69 0.61 7.09
CA ASN A 88 3.96 -0.04 6.75
C ASN A 88 5.14 0.95 6.69
N VAL A 89 4.91 2.24 6.89
CA VAL A 89 5.98 3.24 6.90
C VAL A 89 6.90 3.00 8.09
N GLY A 90 8.09 2.52 7.81
CA GLY A 90 9.11 2.23 8.84
C GLY A 90 9.11 0.81 9.39
N LEU A 91 8.24 -0.07 8.91
CA LEU A 91 8.36 -1.50 9.17
C LEU A 91 9.47 -2.09 8.30
N GLU A 92 10.11 -3.15 8.82
CA GLU A 92 11.07 -3.94 8.05
C GLU A 92 10.28 -4.87 7.14
N GLY A 93 10.12 -4.52 5.93
CA GLY A 93 9.37 -5.31 4.96
C GLY A 93 8.53 -4.41 4.08
N LYS A 94 8.75 -4.49 2.79
CA LYS A 94 8.04 -3.67 1.81
C LYS A 94 6.71 -4.28 1.38
N TYR A 95 6.42 -5.49 1.85
CA TYR A 95 5.30 -6.29 1.37
C TYR A 95 4.44 -6.76 2.53
N PHE A 96 3.14 -6.82 2.27
CA PHE A 96 2.22 -7.51 3.15
C PHE A 96 2.30 -9.01 2.86
N HIS A 97 2.49 -9.78 3.91
CA HIS A 97 2.38 -11.23 3.82
C HIS A 97 0.92 -11.63 3.93
N VAL A 98 0.42 -12.35 2.92
CA VAL A 98 -0.95 -12.86 2.92
C VAL A 98 -0.92 -14.35 3.21
N SER A 99 -1.72 -14.78 4.18
CA SER A 99 -1.92 -16.19 4.47
C SER A 99 -3.39 -16.55 4.40
N LYS A 100 -3.69 -17.68 3.78
CA LYS A 100 -5.04 -18.23 3.80
C LYS A 100 -5.22 -19.03 5.08
N ILE A 101 -6.36 -18.88 5.76
CA ILE A 101 -6.71 -19.68 6.92
C ILE A 101 -7.49 -20.90 6.46
N ASN A 102 -6.86 -22.07 6.56
CA ASN A 102 -7.44 -23.42 6.58
C ASN A 102 -8.79 -23.59 5.86
N ASP A 103 -8.87 -23.46 4.57
CA ASP A 103 -10.08 -23.66 3.75
C ASP A 103 -11.37 -23.03 4.31
N ASP A 104 -11.25 -22.04 5.19
CA ASP A 104 -12.37 -21.32 5.74
C ASP A 104 -13.10 -20.57 4.61
N GLU A 105 -14.38 -20.88 4.47
CA GLU A 105 -15.24 -20.28 3.47
C GLU A 105 -16.43 -19.61 4.14
N PHE A 106 -16.74 -18.38 3.74
CA PHE A 106 -17.96 -17.70 4.09
C PHE A 106 -18.73 -17.38 2.81
N ILE A 107 -19.67 -18.26 2.46
CA ILE A 107 -20.47 -18.16 1.25
C ILE A 107 -21.95 -18.13 1.64
N ILE A 108 -22.64 -17.06 1.30
CA ILE A 108 -24.10 -16.97 1.35
C ILE A 108 -24.63 -17.70 0.12
N PRO A 109 -25.44 -18.78 0.30
CA PRO A 109 -25.91 -19.54 -0.85
C PRO A 109 -26.82 -18.67 -1.73
N PHE A 110 -26.63 -18.78 -3.03
CA PHE A 110 -27.55 -18.19 -3.99
C PHE A 110 -28.94 -18.83 -3.82
N PRO A 111 -30.06 -18.04 -3.88
CA PRO A 111 -31.41 -18.58 -3.71
C PRO A 111 -31.74 -19.63 -4.75
N LYS A 112 -32.25 -20.80 -4.33
CA LYS A 112 -32.61 -21.91 -5.21
C LYS A 112 -33.64 -21.50 -6.27
N SER A 113 -34.56 -20.59 -5.93
CA SER A 113 -35.58 -20.08 -6.82
C SER A 113 -35.03 -19.27 -8.02
N LYS A 114 -33.77 -18.88 -7.95
CA LYS A 114 -33.10 -18.05 -8.97
C LYS A 114 -31.92 -18.77 -9.62
N GLU A 115 -31.66 -20.02 -9.25
CA GLU A 115 -30.51 -20.76 -9.75
C GLU A 115 -30.56 -21.05 -11.25
N GLU A 116 -31.76 -21.37 -11.79
CA GLU A 116 -31.93 -21.61 -13.25
C GLU A 116 -31.60 -20.36 -14.07
N GLU A 117 -32.10 -19.20 -13.65
CA GLU A 117 -31.85 -17.93 -14.33
C GLU A 117 -30.37 -17.55 -14.31
N LEU A 118 -29.67 -17.83 -13.20
CA LEU A 118 -28.22 -17.64 -13.08
C LEU A 118 -27.45 -18.56 -14.05
N GLU A 119 -27.86 -19.82 -14.19
CA GLU A 119 -27.23 -20.80 -15.09
C GLU A 119 -27.43 -20.44 -16.56
N GLU A 120 -28.62 -19.96 -16.93
CA GLU A 120 -28.93 -19.49 -18.29
C GLU A 120 -28.03 -18.30 -18.69
N LEU A 121 -27.63 -17.48 -17.73
CA LEU A 121 -26.68 -16.38 -17.93
C LEU A 121 -25.20 -16.84 -18.00
N GLY A 122 -24.95 -18.16 -17.90
CA GLY A 122 -23.60 -18.73 -18.02
C GLY A 122 -22.72 -18.56 -16.80
N PHE A 123 -23.28 -18.19 -15.66
CA PHE A 123 -22.51 -17.96 -14.45
C PHE A 123 -22.29 -19.25 -13.66
N ARG A 124 -21.04 -19.43 -13.21
CA ARG A 124 -20.72 -20.51 -12.28
C ARG A 124 -21.30 -20.21 -10.90
N LYS A 125 -22.02 -21.17 -10.35
CA LYS A 125 -22.31 -21.20 -8.92
C LYS A 125 -21.01 -21.39 -8.17
N VAL A 126 -20.74 -20.52 -7.22
CA VAL A 126 -19.72 -20.76 -6.23
C VAL A 126 -20.39 -21.58 -5.10
N TYR A 127 -20.02 -22.83 -4.99
CA TYR A 127 -20.50 -23.69 -3.91
C TYR A 127 -19.49 -23.69 -2.77
N ALA A 128 -19.95 -23.37 -1.58
CA ALA A 128 -19.17 -23.60 -0.37
C ALA A 128 -18.87 -25.10 -0.23
N LYS A 129 -17.63 -25.48 -0.38
CA LYS A 129 -17.17 -26.86 -0.14
C LYS A 129 -17.19 -27.17 1.37
N ASN A 130 -16.80 -26.18 2.17
CA ASN A 130 -16.79 -26.28 3.63
C ASN A 130 -17.37 -24.99 4.23
N ARG A 131 -18.61 -25.02 4.67
CA ARG A 131 -19.19 -23.87 5.38
C ARG A 131 -18.51 -23.70 6.73
N ASN A 132 -17.80 -22.61 6.90
CA ASN A 132 -17.31 -22.25 8.23
C ASN A 132 -18.46 -21.75 9.11
N ARG A 133 -18.97 -22.66 9.95
CA ARG A 133 -20.01 -22.31 10.92
C ARG A 133 -19.59 -21.14 11.82
N SER A 134 -18.30 -21.03 12.13
CA SER A 134 -17.81 -19.99 13.05
C SER A 134 -18.00 -18.56 12.51
N LEU A 135 -17.88 -18.35 11.22
CA LEU A 135 -18.13 -17.04 10.59
C LEU A 135 -19.63 -16.71 10.57
N TYR A 136 -20.48 -17.71 10.26
CA TYR A 136 -21.94 -17.58 10.35
C TYR A 136 -22.38 -17.32 11.78
N ASP A 137 -21.87 -18.08 12.74
CA ASP A 137 -22.16 -17.91 14.16
C ASP A 137 -21.70 -16.54 14.66
N SER A 138 -20.59 -16.03 14.13
CA SER A 138 -20.08 -14.70 14.45
C SER A 138 -21.00 -13.60 13.93
N LEU A 139 -21.52 -13.74 12.70
CA LEU A 139 -22.51 -12.81 12.13
C LEU A 139 -23.82 -12.84 12.94
N TYR A 140 -24.34 -14.02 13.19
CA TYR A 140 -25.55 -14.21 13.99
C TYR A 140 -25.39 -13.59 15.40
N LYS A 141 -24.32 -13.93 16.10
CA LYS A 141 -24.02 -13.39 17.43
C LYS A 141 -23.88 -11.86 17.43
N TYR A 142 -23.22 -11.33 16.39
CA TYR A 142 -23.08 -9.88 16.25
C TYR A 142 -24.44 -9.20 16.09
N ILE A 143 -25.27 -9.68 15.16
CA ILE A 143 -26.60 -9.13 14.90
C ILE A 143 -27.49 -9.27 16.16
N ASN A 144 -27.53 -10.46 16.75
CA ASN A 144 -28.32 -10.72 17.96
C ASN A 144 -27.91 -9.81 19.13
N LYS A 145 -26.61 -9.63 19.34
CA LYS A 145 -26.09 -8.76 20.42
C LYS A 145 -26.53 -7.30 20.27
N HIS A 146 -26.57 -6.79 19.06
CA HIS A 146 -26.79 -5.37 18.79
C HIS A 146 -28.23 -5.04 18.41
N TYR A 147 -28.98 -5.97 17.85
CA TYR A 147 -30.33 -5.77 17.32
C TYR A 147 -31.39 -6.68 17.96
N GLY A 148 -30.98 -7.71 18.69
CA GLY A 148 -31.87 -8.74 19.23
C GLY A 148 -32.13 -9.88 18.28
N GLU A 149 -32.91 -10.88 18.75
CA GLU A 149 -33.21 -12.10 18.00
C GLU A 149 -34.19 -11.89 16.84
N GLN A 150 -34.96 -10.82 16.92
CA GLN A 150 -35.95 -10.43 15.93
C GLN A 150 -35.69 -9.03 15.41
N LEU A 151 -35.79 -8.89 14.11
CA LEU A 151 -35.55 -7.67 13.39
C LEU A 151 -36.83 -7.18 12.71
N SER A 152 -37.05 -5.87 12.69
CA SER A 152 -38.08 -5.27 11.87
C SER A 152 -37.51 -4.96 10.50
N TYR A 153 -37.99 -5.64 9.47
CA TYR A 153 -37.57 -5.43 8.11
C TYR A 153 -38.78 -5.20 7.21
N ARG A 154 -38.88 -4.03 6.55
CA ARG A 154 -40.01 -3.62 5.70
C ARG A 154 -41.39 -3.75 6.36
N GLY A 155 -41.46 -3.50 7.66
CA GLY A 155 -42.69 -3.57 8.44
C GLY A 155 -43.05 -4.96 8.94
N GLU A 156 -42.26 -5.99 8.63
CA GLU A 156 -42.42 -7.34 9.14
C GLU A 156 -41.39 -7.66 10.21
N THR A 157 -41.79 -8.44 11.21
CA THR A 157 -40.87 -8.96 12.21
C THR A 157 -40.37 -10.33 11.76
N CYS A 158 -39.08 -10.51 11.65
CA CYS A 158 -38.46 -11.79 11.25
C CYS A 158 -37.27 -12.13 12.14
N SER A 159 -36.96 -13.41 12.21
CA SER A 159 -35.75 -13.91 12.84
C SER A 159 -34.51 -13.51 12.03
N ILE A 160 -33.33 -13.54 12.65
CA ILE A 160 -32.07 -13.22 11.93
C ILE A 160 -31.85 -14.13 10.70
N PRO A 161 -32.04 -15.46 10.77
CA PRO A 161 -31.94 -16.33 9.58
C PRO A 161 -32.91 -15.93 8.47
N GLU A 162 -34.19 -15.67 8.79
CA GLU A 162 -35.18 -15.21 7.80
C GLU A 162 -34.82 -13.86 7.19
N PHE A 163 -34.29 -12.96 7.98
CA PHE A 163 -33.82 -11.67 7.53
C PHE A 163 -32.66 -11.82 6.50
N ILE A 164 -31.69 -12.69 6.78
CA ILE A 164 -30.59 -12.97 5.86
C ILE A 164 -31.10 -13.61 4.57
N VAL A 165 -32.05 -14.55 4.65
CA VAL A 165 -32.66 -15.20 3.47
C VAL A 165 -33.38 -14.17 2.62
N LYS A 166 -34.27 -13.34 3.19
CA LYS A 166 -34.99 -12.29 2.45
C LYS A 166 -34.02 -11.33 1.73
N LEU A 167 -32.96 -10.90 2.43
CA LEU A 167 -31.94 -10.05 1.83
C LEU A 167 -31.16 -10.74 0.74
N SER A 168 -30.88 -12.02 0.85
CA SER A 168 -30.20 -12.77 -0.22
C SER A 168 -31.07 -12.90 -1.47
N GLU A 169 -32.40 -13.09 -1.32
CA GLU A 169 -33.34 -13.12 -2.43
C GLU A 169 -33.41 -11.78 -3.16
N GLU A 170 -33.52 -10.66 -2.42
CA GLU A 170 -33.52 -9.32 -3.01
C GLU A 170 -32.17 -8.98 -3.66
N THR A 171 -31.08 -9.40 -3.06
CA THR A 171 -29.74 -9.23 -3.65
C THR A 171 -29.63 -10.03 -4.94
N ALA A 172 -30.18 -11.25 -5.00
CA ALA A 172 -30.14 -12.07 -6.20
C ALA A 172 -30.93 -11.42 -7.36
N ASP A 173 -32.09 -10.81 -7.09
CA ASP A 173 -32.84 -10.09 -8.12
C ASP A 173 -32.03 -8.94 -8.71
N VAL A 174 -31.37 -8.14 -7.89
CA VAL A 174 -30.50 -7.05 -8.35
C VAL A 174 -29.29 -7.60 -9.09
N PHE A 175 -28.68 -8.64 -8.57
CA PHE A 175 -27.50 -9.30 -9.13
C PHE A 175 -27.77 -9.82 -10.55
N ILE A 176 -28.88 -10.53 -10.75
CA ILE A 176 -29.33 -11.01 -12.06
C ILE A 176 -29.61 -9.84 -13.00
N HIS A 177 -30.29 -8.80 -12.51
CA HIS A 177 -30.56 -7.62 -13.31
C HIS A 177 -29.27 -6.91 -13.79
N GLU A 178 -28.28 -6.77 -12.92
CA GLU A 178 -26.96 -6.21 -13.27
C GLU A 178 -26.23 -7.08 -14.31
N MET A 179 -26.40 -8.40 -14.24
CA MET A 179 -25.88 -9.33 -15.24
C MET A 179 -26.55 -9.16 -16.61
N HIS A 180 -27.87 -9.07 -16.66
CA HIS A 180 -28.61 -8.80 -17.90
C HIS A 180 -28.19 -7.48 -18.54
N GLN A 181 -27.81 -6.48 -17.75
CA GLN A 181 -27.31 -5.20 -18.24
C GLN A 181 -25.82 -5.23 -18.60
N ALA A 182 -25.16 -6.37 -18.53
CA ALA A 182 -23.71 -6.53 -18.71
C ALA A 182 -22.85 -5.62 -17.76
N LYS A 183 -23.45 -5.13 -16.67
CA LYS A 183 -22.74 -4.39 -15.64
C LYS A 183 -21.94 -5.32 -14.74
N LEU A 184 -22.44 -6.53 -14.53
CA LEU A 184 -21.77 -7.60 -13.82
C LEU A 184 -21.46 -8.73 -14.81
N ARG A 185 -20.22 -9.16 -14.87
CA ARG A 185 -19.75 -10.12 -15.86
C ARG A 185 -19.36 -11.49 -15.27
N PHE A 186 -19.28 -11.59 -13.95
CA PHE A 186 -18.85 -12.83 -13.28
C PHE A 186 -19.23 -12.84 -11.81
N ASN A 187 -19.35 -14.07 -11.26
CA ASN A 187 -19.30 -14.32 -9.83
C ASN A 187 -18.04 -15.17 -9.57
N LYS A 188 -16.99 -14.55 -9.02
CA LYS A 188 -15.73 -15.21 -8.71
C LYS A 188 -15.54 -15.34 -7.21
N TYR A 189 -14.61 -16.20 -6.81
CA TYR A 189 -14.11 -16.21 -5.46
C TYR A 189 -13.35 -14.91 -5.18
N LEU A 190 -13.72 -14.30 -4.06
CA LEU A 190 -13.06 -13.19 -3.44
C LEU A 190 -12.40 -13.64 -2.13
N TYR A 191 -11.58 -12.79 -1.59
CA TYR A 191 -11.03 -13.01 -0.27
C TYR A 191 -11.63 -12.04 0.74
N GLY A 192 -12.18 -12.59 1.83
CA GLY A 192 -12.57 -11.84 3.01
C GLY A 192 -11.41 -11.76 4.01
N ILE A 193 -11.39 -10.71 4.81
CA ILE A 193 -10.36 -10.51 5.83
C ILE A 193 -10.73 -11.21 7.13
N TYR A 194 -9.84 -12.08 7.59
CA TYR A 194 -9.94 -12.72 8.89
C TYR A 194 -9.24 -11.92 9.98
N ASP A 195 -8.02 -11.45 9.71
CA ASP A 195 -7.22 -10.65 10.63
C ASP A 195 -6.15 -9.84 9.89
N VAL A 196 -5.76 -8.71 10.48
CA VAL A 196 -4.64 -7.90 10.01
C VAL A 196 -3.81 -7.49 11.21
N ARG A 197 -2.55 -7.85 11.22
CA ARG A 197 -1.64 -7.57 12.34
C ARG A 197 -0.22 -7.35 11.89
N VAL A 198 0.58 -6.78 12.77
CA VAL A 198 2.04 -6.74 12.62
C VAL A 198 2.59 -7.98 13.31
N GLY A 199 3.29 -8.83 12.58
CA GLY A 199 3.96 -10.02 13.10
C GLY A 199 5.17 -9.68 13.98
N GLU A 200 5.73 -10.70 14.64
CA GLU A 200 6.91 -10.54 15.51
C GLU A 200 8.16 -10.07 14.75
N ASP A 201 8.21 -10.35 13.45
CA ASP A 201 9.27 -9.93 12.53
C ASP A 201 9.04 -8.53 11.92
N ASN A 202 8.10 -7.76 12.46
CA ASN A 202 7.66 -6.46 11.95
C ASN A 202 7.10 -6.47 10.52
N LYS A 203 6.64 -7.62 10.03
CA LYS A 203 5.90 -7.70 8.77
C LYS A 203 4.41 -7.56 9.00
N CYS A 204 3.72 -6.95 8.02
CA CYS A 204 2.28 -6.93 8.04
C CYS A 204 1.73 -8.27 7.55
N GLU A 205 1.00 -8.97 8.40
CA GLU A 205 0.34 -10.22 8.10
C GLU A 205 -1.15 -9.98 7.88
N ILE A 206 -1.66 -10.44 6.74
CA ILE A 206 -3.07 -10.41 6.39
C ILE A 206 -3.56 -11.85 6.30
N SER A 207 -4.43 -12.23 7.21
CA SER A 207 -5.08 -13.54 7.19
C SER A 207 -6.43 -13.41 6.49
N ILE A 208 -6.72 -14.31 5.55
CA ILE A 208 -7.90 -14.25 4.68
C ILE A 208 -8.70 -15.53 4.71
N TYR A 209 -9.96 -15.48 4.31
CA TYR A 209 -10.84 -16.61 4.04
C TYR A 209 -11.47 -16.48 2.66
N ASN A 210 -12.00 -17.58 2.12
CA ASN A 210 -12.70 -17.56 0.84
C ASN A 210 -14.12 -17.01 0.99
N SER A 211 -14.49 -16.11 0.08
CA SER A 211 -15.84 -15.59 -0.13
C SER A 211 -16.14 -15.58 -1.64
N ASP A 212 -17.26 -15.01 -2.04
CA ASP A 212 -17.57 -14.75 -3.44
C ASP A 212 -18.25 -13.39 -3.62
N TYR A 213 -18.36 -12.95 -4.86
CA TYR A 213 -18.90 -11.62 -5.15
C TYR A 213 -20.38 -11.50 -4.78
N PHE A 214 -21.16 -12.56 -4.89
CA PHE A 214 -22.56 -12.57 -4.43
C PHE A 214 -22.64 -12.38 -2.93
N THR A 215 -21.84 -13.13 -2.16
CA THR A 215 -21.75 -12.98 -0.70
C THR A 215 -21.33 -11.57 -0.31
N TYR A 216 -20.37 -10.99 -1.00
CA TYR A 216 -19.98 -9.60 -0.80
C TYR A 216 -21.16 -8.65 -0.98
N LYS A 217 -21.92 -8.74 -2.09
CA LYS A 217 -23.14 -7.94 -2.31
C LYS A 217 -24.18 -8.17 -1.23
N CYS A 218 -24.41 -9.41 -0.80
CA CYS A 218 -25.32 -9.74 0.29
C CYS A 218 -24.90 -9.07 1.60
N THR A 219 -23.62 -9.09 1.94
CA THR A 219 -23.13 -8.48 3.18
C THR A 219 -23.14 -6.97 3.17
N VAL A 220 -22.92 -6.33 2.00
CA VAL A 220 -23.14 -4.89 1.82
C VAL A 220 -24.61 -4.55 2.04
N ASN A 221 -25.54 -5.28 1.42
CA ASN A 221 -26.97 -5.04 1.60
C ASN A 221 -27.43 -5.31 3.03
N LEU A 222 -26.88 -6.36 3.68
CA LEU A 222 -27.11 -6.64 5.08
C LEU A 222 -26.64 -5.50 5.98
N TYR A 223 -25.44 -4.99 5.74
CA TYR A 223 -24.92 -3.83 6.47
C TYR A 223 -25.82 -2.61 6.31
N ASN A 224 -26.24 -2.28 5.08
CA ASN A 224 -27.14 -1.17 4.79
C ASN A 224 -28.50 -1.32 5.48
N ALA A 225 -29.09 -2.50 5.44
CA ALA A 225 -30.36 -2.78 6.10
C ALA A 225 -30.26 -2.63 7.62
N LEU A 226 -29.15 -3.10 8.21
CA LEU A 226 -28.90 -2.95 9.66
C LEU A 226 -28.66 -1.49 10.06
N VAL A 227 -27.96 -0.70 9.25
CA VAL A 227 -27.77 0.74 9.48
C VAL A 227 -29.10 1.49 9.49
N ALA A 228 -30.06 1.07 8.68
CA ALA A 228 -31.38 1.68 8.60
C ALA A 228 -32.28 1.39 9.80
N ILE A 229 -31.96 0.35 10.62
CA ILE A 229 -32.72 0.03 11.82
C ILE A 229 -32.30 0.97 12.94
N PRO A 230 -33.22 1.78 13.51
CA PRO A 230 -32.92 2.66 14.64
C PRO A 230 -32.47 1.86 15.86
N ILE A 231 -31.25 2.04 16.30
CA ILE A 231 -30.73 1.45 17.54
C ILE A 231 -29.95 2.45 18.36
N LYS A 232 -29.84 2.16 19.65
CA LYS A 232 -29.09 3.00 20.59
C LYS A 232 -27.56 2.89 20.43
N SER A 233 -27.08 1.83 19.81
CA SER A 233 -25.63 1.60 19.57
C SER A 233 -25.38 1.59 18.07
N PRO A 234 -24.45 2.41 17.59
CA PRO A 234 -24.11 2.40 16.16
C PRO A 234 -23.52 1.05 15.77
N LEU A 235 -23.80 0.61 14.55
CA LEU A 235 -23.07 -0.44 13.85
C LEU A 235 -21.56 -0.18 13.90
N PRO A 236 -20.77 -1.20 13.58
CA PRO A 236 -19.31 -1.05 13.55
C PRO A 236 -18.95 0.24 12.84
N THR A 237 -18.50 1.19 13.62
CA THR A 237 -17.79 2.33 13.10
C THR A 237 -16.38 1.85 12.74
N LEU A 238 -15.62 2.65 12.04
CA LEU A 238 -14.19 2.39 11.78
C LEU A 238 -13.35 2.08 13.04
N SER A 239 -13.93 2.24 14.24
CA SER A 239 -13.28 1.94 15.53
C SER A 239 -13.40 0.49 15.99
N VAL A 240 -14.17 -0.35 15.29
CA VAL A 240 -14.46 -1.73 15.72
C VAL A 240 -13.26 -2.65 15.45
N ASN A 241 -13.05 -3.58 16.38
CA ASN A 241 -12.10 -4.67 16.19
C ASN A 241 -12.56 -5.55 15.02
N VAL A 242 -11.68 -5.76 14.03
CA VAL A 242 -11.91 -6.59 12.84
C VAL A 242 -12.48 -7.95 13.21
N ALA A 243 -11.97 -8.57 14.27
CA ALA A 243 -12.42 -9.87 14.74
C ALA A 243 -13.92 -9.95 15.05
N GLN A 244 -14.57 -8.85 15.44
CA GLN A 244 -15.99 -8.84 15.80
C GLN A 244 -16.92 -8.72 14.59
N VAL A 245 -16.41 -8.25 13.47
CA VAL A 245 -17.22 -7.92 12.28
C VAL A 245 -16.73 -8.59 11.00
N ARG A 246 -15.87 -9.61 11.15
CA ARG A 246 -15.30 -10.38 10.03
C ARG A 246 -16.28 -10.69 8.90
N PRO A 247 -17.50 -11.18 9.19
CA PRO A 247 -18.43 -11.54 8.13
C PRO A 247 -18.90 -10.38 7.23
N PHE A 248 -18.66 -9.13 7.62
CA PHE A 248 -18.98 -7.99 6.78
C PHE A 248 -17.86 -7.60 5.81
N TYR A 249 -16.66 -8.15 6.00
CA TYR A 249 -15.47 -7.82 5.22
C TYR A 249 -15.14 -8.92 4.22
N ASN A 250 -15.95 -9.05 3.17
CA ASN A 250 -15.83 -10.08 2.16
C ASN A 250 -15.10 -9.61 0.89
N SER A 251 -14.45 -8.46 0.95
CA SER A 251 -13.63 -7.95 -0.14
C SER A 251 -12.40 -7.25 0.40
N ILE A 252 -11.30 -7.41 -0.29
CA ILE A 252 -10.09 -6.61 -0.14
C ILE A 252 -9.68 -6.12 -1.52
N GLY A 253 -9.46 -4.80 -1.64
CA GLY A 253 -8.92 -4.16 -2.81
C GLY A 253 -7.41 -3.96 -2.72
N VAL A 254 -6.79 -3.79 -3.86
CA VAL A 254 -5.41 -3.32 -4.02
C VAL A 254 -5.44 -2.07 -4.86
N GLY A 255 -5.45 -0.92 -4.19
CA GLY A 255 -5.51 0.37 -4.85
C GLY A 255 -4.24 1.19 -4.68
N GLY A 256 -4.04 2.14 -5.57
CA GLY A 256 -2.89 3.00 -5.43
C GLY A 256 -2.62 3.98 -6.55
N PHE A 257 -1.52 4.68 -6.38
CA PHE A 257 -1.09 5.71 -7.32
C PHE A 257 0.16 5.30 -8.10
N ILE A 258 0.17 5.68 -9.37
CA ILE A 258 1.40 5.74 -10.15
C ILE A 258 2.13 7.03 -9.80
N ILE A 259 3.44 6.93 -9.60
CA ILE A 259 4.35 8.07 -9.52
C ILE A 259 5.34 7.95 -10.67
N MET A 260 5.49 9.00 -11.46
CA MET A 260 6.45 9.04 -12.55
C MET A 260 7.12 10.41 -12.68
N ASP A 261 8.35 10.43 -13.18
CA ASP A 261 9.05 11.66 -13.53
C ASP A 261 9.01 11.87 -15.05
N ARG A 262 8.38 12.96 -15.47
CA ARG A 262 8.32 13.38 -16.88
C ARG A 262 9.39 14.42 -17.23
N GLY A 263 10.42 14.58 -16.39
CA GLY A 263 11.51 15.54 -16.57
C GLY A 263 11.39 16.81 -15.72
N ASN A 264 10.28 16.97 -14.97
CA ASN A 264 10.01 18.13 -14.11
C ASN A 264 9.92 17.74 -12.62
N GLY A 265 10.34 16.54 -12.27
CA GLY A 265 10.21 15.92 -10.95
C GLY A 265 9.01 14.98 -10.87
N ASP A 266 8.87 14.35 -9.71
CA ASP A 266 7.84 13.35 -9.47
C ASP A 266 6.42 13.90 -9.57
N GLU A 267 5.59 13.23 -10.35
CA GLU A 267 4.18 13.51 -10.52
C GLU A 267 3.36 12.28 -10.12
N LEU A 268 2.29 12.51 -9.38
CA LEU A 268 1.30 11.51 -9.05
C LEU A 268 0.24 11.46 -10.13
N VAL A 269 -0.08 10.27 -10.61
CA VAL A 269 -1.18 10.05 -11.58
C VAL A 269 -2.43 9.70 -10.81
N THR A 270 -3.54 10.37 -11.10
CA THR A 270 -4.86 10.08 -10.50
C THR A 270 -5.91 9.94 -11.59
N GLY A 271 -6.93 9.13 -11.33
CA GLY A 271 -8.04 8.90 -12.24
C GLY A 271 -9.33 9.59 -11.77
N PHE A 272 -10.11 10.16 -12.70
CA PHE A 272 -11.47 10.59 -12.41
C PHE A 272 -12.44 9.50 -12.80
N ARG A 273 -13.17 8.91 -11.84
CA ARG A 273 -14.08 7.81 -12.08
C ARG A 273 -15.36 8.24 -12.78
N GLY A 274 -15.82 7.39 -13.69
CA GLY A 274 -17.10 7.55 -14.39
C GLY A 274 -18.28 7.49 -13.41
N GLU A 275 -19.37 8.19 -13.71
CA GLU A 275 -20.57 8.25 -12.84
C GLU A 275 -21.26 6.90 -12.64
N ASN A 276 -21.03 5.95 -13.56
CA ASN A 276 -21.64 4.61 -13.54
C ASN A 276 -20.82 3.59 -12.74
N CYS A 277 -19.66 4.00 -12.22
CA CYS A 277 -18.78 3.15 -11.45
C CYS A 277 -18.98 3.33 -9.95
N GLN A 278 -18.49 2.39 -9.19
CA GLN A 278 -18.34 2.51 -7.75
C GLN A 278 -17.44 3.72 -7.45
N SER A 279 -17.84 4.59 -6.50
CA SER A 279 -17.19 5.89 -6.27
C SER A 279 -17.15 6.81 -7.49
N GLY A 280 -18.17 6.72 -8.38
CA GLY A 280 -18.27 7.57 -9.55
C GLY A 280 -18.39 9.05 -9.23
N GLY A 281 -17.78 9.89 -10.07
CA GLY A 281 -17.76 11.34 -9.88
C GLY A 281 -16.69 11.84 -8.90
N TYR A 282 -15.78 10.97 -8.45
CA TYR A 282 -14.65 11.30 -7.59
C TYR A 282 -13.32 11.10 -8.28
N TRP A 283 -12.32 11.86 -7.87
CA TRP A 283 -10.92 11.54 -8.12
C TRP A 283 -10.53 10.34 -7.26
N HIS A 284 -9.88 9.39 -7.88
CA HIS A 284 -9.56 8.10 -7.29
C HIS A 284 -8.11 7.70 -7.54
N PHE A 285 -7.74 6.49 -7.13
CA PHE A 285 -6.46 5.88 -7.44
C PHE A 285 -6.17 5.87 -8.95
N SER A 286 -4.92 5.63 -9.32
CA SER A 286 -4.55 5.30 -10.70
C SER A 286 -5.06 3.94 -11.11
N TYR A 287 -5.11 3.01 -10.15
CA TYR A 287 -5.55 1.63 -10.27
C TYR A 287 -6.21 1.20 -8.96
N ASP A 288 -7.23 0.33 -9.06
CA ASP A 288 -7.98 -0.19 -7.92
C ASP A 288 -8.65 -1.52 -8.30
N GLU A 289 -8.10 -2.61 -7.85
CA GLU A 289 -8.49 -3.94 -8.27
C GLU A 289 -8.84 -4.83 -7.08
N THR A 290 -9.90 -5.63 -7.23
CA THR A 290 -10.33 -6.58 -6.20
C THR A 290 -9.43 -7.81 -6.18
N PHE A 291 -8.98 -8.20 -4.99
CA PHE A 291 -8.16 -9.39 -4.78
C PHE A 291 -9.00 -10.66 -4.91
N THR A 292 -8.67 -11.50 -5.85
CA THR A 292 -9.45 -12.69 -6.24
C THR A 292 -8.61 -13.97 -6.25
N GLU A 293 -9.27 -15.09 -6.52
CA GLU A 293 -8.59 -16.38 -6.68
C GLU A 293 -7.58 -16.46 -7.84
N ASP A 294 -7.70 -15.54 -8.80
CA ASP A 294 -6.74 -15.46 -9.91
C ASP A 294 -5.37 -14.91 -9.47
N ASP A 295 -5.30 -14.33 -8.27
CA ASP A 295 -4.12 -13.65 -7.75
C ASP A 295 -3.29 -14.58 -6.85
N LYS A 296 -3.04 -15.79 -7.34
CA LYS A 296 -2.20 -16.79 -6.67
C LYS A 296 -0.82 -16.87 -7.30
N SER A 297 0.15 -17.17 -6.48
CA SER A 297 1.50 -17.51 -6.93
C SER A 297 1.49 -18.86 -7.65
N ASP A 298 2.14 -18.94 -8.80
CA ASP A 298 2.29 -20.19 -9.56
C ASP A 298 3.16 -21.22 -8.80
N GLU A 299 3.99 -20.78 -7.84
CA GLU A 299 4.95 -21.62 -7.14
C GLU A 299 4.33 -22.38 -5.97
N ASP A 300 3.51 -21.70 -5.16
CA ASP A 300 2.96 -22.23 -3.90
C ASP A 300 1.44 -22.16 -3.80
N GLU A 301 0.76 -21.71 -4.88
CA GLU A 301 -0.68 -21.47 -4.94
C GLU A 301 -1.23 -20.56 -3.83
N GLN A 302 -0.33 -19.79 -3.17
CA GLN A 302 -0.75 -18.87 -2.13
C GLN A 302 -1.23 -17.56 -2.72
N PRO A 303 -2.27 -16.95 -2.11
CA PRO A 303 -2.74 -15.62 -2.50
C PRO A 303 -1.64 -14.57 -2.36
N ASN A 304 -1.50 -13.71 -3.37
CA ASN A 304 -0.41 -12.73 -3.42
C ASN A 304 -0.90 -11.35 -3.91
N LEU A 305 -0.87 -10.36 -3.04
CA LEU A 305 -1.28 -8.98 -3.34
C LEU A 305 -0.43 -8.34 -4.45
N MET A 306 0.82 -8.77 -4.62
CA MET A 306 1.67 -8.28 -5.71
C MET A 306 1.16 -8.74 -7.07
N ILE A 307 0.61 -9.95 -7.16
CA ILE A 307 0.02 -10.47 -8.41
C ILE A 307 -1.24 -9.68 -8.74
N CYS A 308 -2.11 -9.43 -7.73
CA CYS A 308 -3.28 -8.57 -7.89
C CYS A 308 -2.88 -7.17 -8.38
N LEU A 309 -1.89 -6.52 -7.75
CA LEU A 309 -1.39 -5.22 -8.17
C LEU A 309 -0.91 -5.24 -9.63
N ARG A 310 -0.15 -6.27 -10.02
CA ARG A 310 0.34 -6.38 -11.41
C ARG A 310 -0.79 -6.62 -12.40
N ARG A 311 -1.85 -7.34 -11.99
CA ARG A 311 -3.07 -7.48 -12.79
C ARG A 311 -3.79 -6.15 -12.93
N ALA A 312 -3.95 -5.37 -11.86
CA ALA A 312 -4.52 -4.03 -11.90
C ALA A 312 -3.79 -3.11 -12.90
N LEU A 313 -2.44 -3.11 -12.85
CA LEU A 313 -1.63 -2.34 -13.80
C LEU A 313 -1.88 -2.75 -15.27
N SER A 314 -2.18 -4.02 -15.52
CA SER A 314 -2.47 -4.50 -16.87
C SER A 314 -3.91 -4.19 -17.30
N GLU A 315 -4.90 -4.45 -16.45
CA GLU A 315 -6.31 -4.36 -16.78
C GLU A 315 -6.82 -2.91 -16.80
N GLU A 316 -6.33 -2.05 -15.90
CA GLU A 316 -6.77 -0.66 -15.79
C GLU A 316 -5.86 0.35 -16.48
N LEU A 317 -4.56 0.09 -16.54
CA LEU A 317 -3.58 1.02 -17.12
C LEU A 317 -2.94 0.52 -18.44
N GLY A 318 -3.25 -0.71 -18.85
CA GLY A 318 -2.70 -1.30 -20.06
C GLY A 318 -1.21 -1.52 -20.03
N ILE A 319 -0.58 -1.57 -18.84
CA ILE A 319 0.84 -1.85 -18.69
C ILE A 319 1.03 -3.37 -18.64
N LEU A 320 1.21 -3.98 -19.80
CA LEU A 320 1.33 -5.42 -19.91
C LEU A 320 2.49 -5.99 -19.09
N ARG A 321 2.37 -7.23 -18.62
CA ARG A 321 3.34 -7.89 -17.73
C ARG A 321 4.79 -7.80 -18.23
N GLU A 322 5.04 -8.06 -19.51
CA GLU A 322 6.36 -7.96 -20.13
C GLU A 322 6.96 -6.54 -20.05
N THR A 323 6.09 -5.53 -20.09
CA THR A 323 6.48 -4.13 -19.94
C THR A 323 6.74 -3.80 -18.46
N GLN A 324 5.91 -4.33 -17.56
CA GLN A 324 6.07 -4.13 -16.11
C GLN A 324 7.44 -4.64 -15.62
N GLU A 325 7.91 -5.77 -16.12
CA GLU A 325 9.22 -6.32 -15.75
C GLU A 325 10.39 -5.38 -16.09
N LYS A 326 10.23 -4.56 -17.13
CA LYS A 326 11.25 -3.61 -17.61
C LYS A 326 11.17 -2.25 -16.95
N CYS A 327 9.95 -1.72 -16.76
CA CYS A 327 9.74 -0.35 -16.29
C CYS A 327 9.29 -0.24 -14.83
N ILE A 328 8.88 -1.36 -14.20
CA ILE A 328 8.39 -1.41 -12.82
C ILE A 328 9.05 -2.60 -12.09
N PRO A 329 10.33 -2.53 -11.78
CA PRO A 329 10.95 -3.55 -10.94
C PRO A 329 10.25 -3.58 -9.57
N THR A 330 10.18 -4.75 -8.96
CA THR A 330 9.46 -4.98 -7.68
C THR A 330 9.82 -3.97 -6.58
N SER A 331 11.04 -3.51 -6.61
CA SER A 331 11.57 -2.49 -5.72
C SER A 331 10.96 -1.10 -5.89
N GLN A 332 10.30 -0.81 -7.00
CA GLN A 332 9.56 0.43 -7.25
C GLN A 332 8.09 0.35 -6.79
N ILE A 333 7.69 -0.79 -6.22
CA ILE A 333 6.37 -0.99 -5.65
C ILE A 333 6.47 -0.89 -4.14
N THR A 334 5.62 -0.08 -3.53
CA THR A 334 5.58 0.10 -2.08
C THR A 334 4.14 0.01 -1.60
N PHE A 335 3.83 -0.99 -0.81
CA PHE A 335 2.59 -1.03 -0.03
C PHE A 335 2.77 -0.16 1.20
N LEU A 336 1.91 0.84 1.37
CA LEU A 336 2.01 1.82 2.46
C LEU A 336 1.16 1.44 3.66
N ASN A 337 -0.07 1.03 3.43
CA ASN A 337 -0.97 0.72 4.54
C ASN A 337 -2.06 -0.27 4.11
N VAL A 338 -2.69 -0.86 5.11
CA VAL A 338 -3.97 -1.57 4.98
C VAL A 338 -4.98 -0.82 5.83
N GLY A 339 -6.09 -0.48 5.24
CA GLY A 339 -7.14 0.25 5.90
C GLY A 339 -8.52 -0.33 5.66
N ILE A 340 -9.49 0.18 6.41
CA ILE A 340 -10.91 -0.09 6.25
C ILE A 340 -11.54 1.14 5.61
N ILE A 341 -12.26 0.92 4.52
CA ILE A 341 -13.10 1.90 3.89
C ILE A 341 -14.52 1.76 4.46
N ARG A 342 -15.12 2.89 4.78
CA ARG A 342 -16.53 3.02 5.03
C ARG A 342 -17.07 4.10 4.13
N THR A 343 -17.79 3.73 3.10
CA THR A 343 -18.50 4.71 2.29
C THR A 343 -19.82 5.07 2.96
N ALA A 344 -20.21 6.34 2.85
CA ALA A 344 -21.49 6.84 3.33
C ALA A 344 -22.34 7.26 2.13
N GLY A 345 -23.66 7.05 2.19
CA GLY A 345 -24.59 7.42 1.13
C GLY A 345 -25.40 6.24 0.63
N ASN A 346 -25.74 6.23 -0.65
CA ASN A 346 -26.56 5.16 -1.24
C ASN A 346 -25.82 3.82 -1.36
N ASP A 347 -24.51 3.82 -1.13
CA ASP A 347 -23.64 2.66 -1.32
C ASP A 347 -22.71 2.51 -0.11
N ASN A 348 -23.33 2.30 1.06
CA ASN A 348 -22.56 2.05 2.29
C ASN A 348 -21.85 0.69 2.17
N ARG A 349 -20.51 0.70 2.17
CA ARG A 349 -19.69 -0.51 2.11
C ARG A 349 -18.70 -0.51 3.26
N LEU A 350 -18.31 -1.72 3.60
CA LEU A 350 -17.17 -1.99 4.46
C LEU A 350 -16.21 -2.87 3.64
N GLU A 351 -15.09 -2.30 3.26
CA GLU A 351 -14.06 -2.98 2.49
C GLU A 351 -12.69 -2.78 3.12
N PHE A 352 -11.79 -3.68 2.82
CA PHE A 352 -10.39 -3.49 3.11
C PHE A 352 -9.68 -3.03 1.85
N GLU A 353 -8.72 -2.14 2.06
CA GLU A 353 -7.89 -1.62 0.99
C GLU A 353 -6.41 -1.74 1.37
N ALA A 354 -5.66 -2.45 0.55
CA ALA A 354 -4.20 -2.46 0.60
C ALA A 354 -3.68 -1.34 -0.31
N CYS A 355 -3.35 -0.21 0.30
CA CYS A 355 -2.93 0.98 -0.43
C CYS A 355 -1.44 0.93 -0.78
N SER A 356 -1.13 1.25 -2.02
CA SER A 356 0.24 1.23 -2.53
C SER A 356 0.55 2.40 -3.46
N PHE A 357 1.81 2.61 -3.74
CA PHE A 357 2.23 3.40 -4.87
C PHE A 357 3.28 2.66 -5.69
N VAL A 358 3.32 2.95 -6.97
CA VAL A 358 4.21 2.33 -7.95
C VAL A 358 4.98 3.43 -8.68
N ARG A 359 6.32 3.39 -8.63
CA ARG A 359 7.14 4.25 -9.48
C ARG A 359 7.30 3.61 -10.83
N VAL A 360 6.89 4.34 -11.85
CA VAL A 360 7.10 3.97 -13.24
C VAL A 360 8.31 4.72 -13.79
N CYS A 361 9.30 3.97 -14.23
CA CYS A 361 10.50 4.52 -14.84
C CYS A 361 10.30 4.69 -16.35
N LEU A 362 10.13 5.94 -16.79
CA LEU A 362 10.11 6.24 -18.22
C LEU A 362 11.50 6.03 -18.82
N SER A 363 11.55 5.43 -20.01
CA SER A 363 12.77 5.10 -20.73
C SER A 363 12.48 5.06 -22.23
N GLU A 364 13.50 4.82 -23.07
CA GLU A 364 13.31 4.58 -24.49
C GLU A 364 12.43 3.34 -24.76
N ALA A 365 12.48 2.35 -23.86
CA ALA A 365 11.67 1.12 -23.97
C ALA A 365 10.21 1.31 -23.51
N PHE A 366 9.94 2.31 -22.66
CA PHE A 366 8.62 2.62 -22.17
C PHE A 366 8.46 4.13 -21.99
N THR A 367 7.87 4.76 -22.99
CA THR A 367 7.67 6.22 -23.04
C THR A 367 6.34 6.63 -22.42
N LEU A 368 6.16 7.93 -22.15
CA LEU A 368 4.85 8.49 -21.76
C LEU A 368 3.78 8.20 -22.81
N GLU A 369 4.14 8.21 -24.10
CA GLU A 369 3.20 7.89 -25.19
C GLU A 369 2.74 6.43 -25.10
N ASN A 370 3.66 5.49 -24.80
CA ASN A 370 3.30 4.09 -24.55
C ASN A 370 2.34 3.93 -23.37
N PHE A 371 2.59 4.67 -22.27
CA PHE A 371 1.72 4.67 -21.10
C PHE A 371 0.29 5.17 -21.46
N ILE A 372 0.19 6.34 -22.11
CA ILE A 372 -1.10 6.91 -22.52
C ILE A 372 -1.82 6.02 -23.53
N HIS A 373 -1.07 5.42 -24.46
CA HIS A 373 -1.64 4.47 -25.42
C HIS A 373 -2.18 3.23 -24.70
N GLY A 374 -1.37 2.61 -23.84
CA GLY A 374 -1.77 1.45 -23.03
C GLY A 374 -3.04 1.73 -22.23
N TYR A 375 -3.10 2.84 -21.53
CA TYR A 375 -4.27 3.28 -20.78
C TYR A 375 -5.53 3.36 -21.64
N ARG A 376 -5.48 3.96 -22.85
CA ARG A 376 -6.63 4.10 -23.73
C ARG A 376 -7.21 2.77 -24.21
N PHE A 377 -6.39 1.73 -24.26
CA PHE A 377 -6.79 0.39 -24.70
C PHE A 377 -6.86 -0.62 -23.55
N ALA A 378 -6.71 -0.14 -22.32
CA ALA A 378 -6.89 -0.98 -21.15
C ALA A 378 -8.32 -1.51 -21.06
N LYS A 379 -8.45 -2.74 -20.60
CA LYS A 379 -9.71 -3.50 -20.59
C LYS A 379 -10.84 -2.76 -19.86
N ASP A 380 -10.53 -2.09 -18.77
CA ASP A 380 -11.50 -1.46 -17.88
C ASP A 380 -11.45 0.08 -17.90
N ALA A 381 -10.51 0.68 -18.66
CA ALA A 381 -10.32 2.14 -18.71
C ALA A 381 -11.58 2.92 -19.19
N GLU A 382 -12.29 2.40 -20.19
CA GLU A 382 -13.50 3.07 -20.70
C GLU A 382 -14.67 3.05 -19.70
N ILE A 383 -14.68 2.04 -18.83
CA ILE A 383 -15.76 1.81 -17.87
C ILE A 383 -15.48 2.58 -16.59
N GLU A 384 -14.25 2.46 -16.07
CA GLU A 384 -13.92 2.89 -14.73
C GLU A 384 -13.34 4.30 -14.64
N THR A 385 -12.50 4.72 -15.59
CA THR A 385 -11.80 6.00 -15.50
C THR A 385 -12.00 6.85 -16.74
N ARG A 386 -12.60 8.04 -16.56
CA ARG A 386 -12.86 8.98 -17.68
C ARG A 386 -11.62 9.73 -18.13
N CYS A 387 -10.72 10.06 -17.22
CA CYS A 387 -9.48 10.77 -17.53
C CYS A 387 -8.42 10.52 -16.45
N LEU A 388 -7.16 10.64 -16.85
CA LEU A 388 -6.02 10.68 -15.95
C LEU A 388 -5.49 12.11 -15.85
N GLU A 389 -5.04 12.49 -14.67
CA GLU A 389 -4.34 13.74 -14.41
C GLU A 389 -2.99 13.47 -13.75
N PHE A 390 -1.98 14.26 -14.15
CA PHE A 390 -0.61 14.18 -13.65
C PHE A 390 -0.36 15.38 -12.74
N ILE A 391 -0.21 15.14 -11.46
CA ILE A 391 -0.14 16.16 -10.43
C ILE A 391 1.27 16.19 -9.87
N PRO A 392 2.02 17.30 -10.03
CA PRO A 392 3.30 17.42 -9.34
C PRO A 392 3.13 17.20 -7.84
N ILE A 393 3.96 16.34 -7.23
CA ILE A 393 3.80 15.99 -5.80
C ILE A 393 3.84 17.24 -4.90
N LYS A 394 4.59 18.25 -5.28
CA LYS A 394 4.62 19.55 -4.56
C LYS A 394 3.29 20.31 -4.56
N ASP A 395 2.40 20.04 -5.53
CA ASP A 395 1.09 20.69 -5.68
C ASP A 395 -0.05 19.79 -5.18
N LEU A 396 0.27 18.62 -4.63
CA LEU A 396 -0.70 17.59 -4.24
C LEU A 396 -1.67 18.07 -3.15
N ASP A 397 -1.19 18.79 -2.13
CA ASP A 397 -2.05 19.34 -1.07
C ASP A 397 -3.07 20.34 -1.63
N LYS A 398 -2.66 21.14 -2.62
CA LYS A 398 -3.58 22.06 -3.31
C LYS A 398 -4.63 21.29 -4.09
N PHE A 399 -4.23 20.23 -4.81
CA PHE A 399 -5.15 19.38 -5.55
C PHE A 399 -6.19 18.74 -4.60
N ILE A 400 -5.74 18.11 -3.50
CA ILE A 400 -6.59 17.48 -2.49
C ILE A 400 -7.59 18.46 -1.89
N SER A 401 -7.19 19.72 -1.69
CA SER A 401 -8.07 20.75 -1.11
C SER A 401 -9.11 21.32 -2.08
N THR A 402 -8.90 21.18 -3.39
CA THR A 402 -9.76 21.77 -4.44
C THR A 402 -10.60 20.74 -5.19
N HIS A 403 -10.29 19.45 -5.04
CA HIS A 403 -10.98 18.37 -5.75
C HIS A 403 -11.57 17.37 -4.78
N THR A 404 -12.74 16.82 -5.13
CA THR A 404 -13.37 15.78 -4.33
C THR A 404 -12.74 14.43 -4.68
N MET A 405 -12.05 13.83 -3.73
CA MET A 405 -11.42 12.53 -3.84
C MET A 405 -12.19 11.49 -3.02
N SER A 406 -12.10 10.21 -3.40
CA SER A 406 -12.57 9.14 -2.54
C SER A 406 -11.78 9.11 -1.23
N PRO A 407 -12.35 8.66 -0.10
CA PRO A 407 -11.71 8.75 1.22
C PRO A 407 -10.34 8.06 1.29
N GLU A 408 -10.24 6.85 0.76
CA GLU A 408 -9.03 6.05 0.69
C GLU A 408 -7.95 6.71 -0.18
N SER A 409 -8.34 7.19 -1.37
CA SER A 409 -7.42 7.88 -2.29
C SER A 409 -6.94 9.19 -1.71
N LYS A 410 -7.82 9.95 -1.07
CA LYS A 410 -7.47 11.19 -0.38
C LYS A 410 -6.46 10.93 0.73
N HIS A 411 -6.72 9.91 1.56
CA HIS A 411 -5.81 9.54 2.64
C HIS A 411 -4.43 9.12 2.11
N LEU A 412 -4.39 8.29 1.06
CA LEU A 412 -3.12 7.87 0.45
C LEU A 412 -2.37 9.05 -0.16
N ALA A 413 -3.07 9.94 -0.88
CA ALA A 413 -2.47 11.15 -1.47
C ALA A 413 -1.88 12.07 -0.38
N GLN A 414 -2.59 12.29 0.73
CA GLN A 414 -2.08 13.03 1.88
C GLN A 414 -0.87 12.36 2.51
N THR A 415 -0.87 11.03 2.59
CA THR A 415 0.26 10.26 3.09
C THR A 415 1.48 10.45 2.19
N ILE A 416 1.30 10.39 0.87
CA ILE A 416 2.38 10.62 -0.11
C ILE A 416 2.92 12.04 -0.01
N SER A 417 2.04 13.05 0.11
CA SER A 417 2.47 14.44 0.32
C SER A 417 3.32 14.58 1.58
N LEU A 418 2.88 14.03 2.71
CA LEU A 418 3.64 14.04 3.95
C LEU A 418 4.98 13.30 3.86
N LEU A 419 5.01 12.16 3.18
CA LEU A 419 6.25 11.40 2.97
C LEU A 419 7.24 12.21 2.13
N ASN A 420 6.75 12.94 1.13
CA ASN A 420 7.57 13.83 0.31
C ASN A 420 8.13 14.99 1.15
N ASP A 421 7.33 15.67 1.97
CA ASP A 421 7.76 16.75 2.85
C ASP A 421 8.86 16.32 3.82
N TYR A 422 8.78 15.07 4.30
CA TYR A 422 9.81 14.49 5.17
C TYR A 422 10.94 13.80 4.40
N LYS A 423 10.96 13.89 3.06
CA LYS A 423 11.95 13.22 2.19
C LYS A 423 12.07 11.72 2.45
N LEU A 424 10.94 11.07 2.72
CA LEU A 424 10.84 9.62 2.92
C LEU A 424 10.42 8.87 1.66
N LEU A 425 9.94 9.60 0.64
CA LEU A 425 9.62 9.05 -0.68
C LEU A 425 10.86 8.71 -1.51
N GLU A 426 11.98 9.36 -1.24
CA GLU A 426 13.23 9.04 -1.93
C GLU A 426 13.61 7.60 -1.61
N THR A 427 13.37 6.72 -2.55
CA THR A 427 13.93 5.36 -2.51
C THR A 427 15.44 5.50 -2.54
N ASP A 428 16.07 5.00 -1.49
CA ASP A 428 17.52 5.01 -1.36
C ASP A 428 18.12 4.27 -2.56
N LYS A 429 18.64 4.99 -3.56
CA LYS A 429 19.29 4.37 -4.72
C LYS A 429 20.42 3.43 -4.29
N ASP A 430 21.02 3.67 -3.14
CA ASP A 430 22.12 2.89 -2.57
C ASP A 430 21.65 1.71 -1.68
N GLY A 431 20.49 1.78 -1.02
CA GLY A 431 19.88 0.67 -0.27
C GLY A 431 19.34 -0.44 -1.17
N TYR A 432 19.21 -0.15 -2.42
CA TYR A 432 18.68 -1.01 -3.48
C TYR A 432 19.55 -2.23 -3.77
N HIS A 433 20.86 -2.04 -3.82
CA HIS A 433 21.81 -3.11 -4.13
C HIS A 433 21.99 -4.12 -2.99
N GLU A 434 21.79 -3.72 -1.74
CA GLU A 434 21.87 -4.64 -0.60
C GLU A 434 20.60 -5.50 -0.47
N ILE A 435 19.42 -4.96 -0.80
CA ILE A 435 18.15 -5.68 -0.73
C ILE A 435 18.06 -6.72 -1.85
N LEU A 436 18.52 -6.40 -3.06
CA LEU A 436 18.58 -7.36 -4.17
C LEU A 436 19.56 -8.52 -3.88
N LYS A 437 20.68 -8.26 -3.20
CA LYS A 437 21.61 -9.31 -2.79
C LYS A 437 21.07 -10.28 -1.75
N ASN A 438 20.18 -9.80 -0.87
CA ASN A 438 19.58 -10.63 0.17
C ASN A 438 18.32 -11.36 -0.33
N ASN A 439 17.57 -10.79 -1.27
CA ASN A 439 16.38 -11.44 -1.85
C ASN A 439 16.74 -12.49 -2.92
N ASN A 440 17.86 -12.35 -3.64
CA ASN A 440 18.37 -13.42 -4.53
C ASN A 440 18.91 -14.66 -3.79
N LYS A 441 18.83 -14.72 -2.46
CA LYS A 441 19.10 -15.92 -1.66
C LYS A 441 17.83 -16.61 -1.14
N MET A 442 16.64 -16.07 -1.49
CA MET A 442 15.34 -16.62 -1.09
C MET A 442 14.47 -17.06 -2.29
N TYR A 443 15.05 -17.18 -3.48
CA TYR A 443 14.42 -17.83 -4.63
C TYR A 443 15.32 -18.95 -5.15
#